data_9d3b916c7bce7408d2cea76834fb0edb
#
_entry.id   9d3b916c7bce7408d2cea76834fb0edb
#
_cell.length_a   1.000
_cell.length_b   1.000
_cell.length_c   1.000
_cell.angle_alpha   90.00
_cell.angle_beta   90.00
_cell.angle_gamma   90.00
#
_symmetry.space_group_name_H-M   'P 1'
#
loop_
_entity.id
_entity.type
_entity.pdbx_description
1 polymer ?
#
loop_
_entity_poly.entity_id
_entity_poly.type
_entity_poly.pdbx_seq_one_letter_code
_entity_poly.pdbx_strand_id
1 'polypeptide(L)'
;MKKIVGLLIIAFSGVLNAQINPNPGYWQQQADYKMELSMDVKTFQYKGTQVLEYTNNSNDTLKKVFYHLFPNAFQPGSEMDIRLQTITDPDKRMIKTFKVEDKEVKESRISNLKPDQIGYLKISNFKQEGTLATIKVVGTILEVTLVKPLLPKSKTTFTLDFDGQVPEQIRRSGRNSSEGVALSMTQWYPKICEFDFEGWHADPYIGREFHGVWGNYDVKITIDKTYTLGATGYLQNKNEIGHGYQEEGVEVKHPKKTKTLTWHFVAPMVHDFAWGADNNFLHDKIIGENGVELHFLYKNDPEYIKNWKDMQPKTAELLSFFNKAIGPYPYQQYSVIQGGDGGMEYAMCTLITGKRSLPSLVGVTAHEMAHSWFQHILATNESKHEWM
;
A
#
# COMPACT_ATOMS: atom_id res chain seq x y z
N MET A 1 28.63 66.55 -23.84
CA MET A 1 27.38 65.85 -23.36
C MET A 1 27.71 64.40 -23.14
N LYS A 2 27.96 64.00 -21.89
CA LYS A 2 28.29 62.63 -21.50
C LYS A 2 26.97 62.00 -20.99
N LYS A 3 26.49 60.94 -21.67
CA LYS A 3 25.33 60.14 -21.22
C LYS A 3 25.82 59.12 -20.20
N ILE A 4 25.33 59.22 -18.97
CA ILE A 4 25.51 58.22 -17.93
C ILE A 4 24.36 57.20 -18.10
N VAL A 5 24.73 55.96 -18.41
CA VAL A 5 23.80 54.82 -18.41
C VAL A 5 23.84 54.22 -17.00
N GLY A 6 22.76 54.41 -16.25
CA GLY A 6 22.61 53.78 -14.95
C GLY A 6 22.21 52.34 -15.10
N LEU A 7 23.04 51.41 -14.62
CA LEU A 7 22.76 49.98 -14.53
C LEU A 7 21.92 49.71 -13.27
N LEU A 8 20.66 49.37 -13.43
CA LEU A 8 19.79 48.97 -12.31
C LEU A 8 20.05 47.49 -12.00
N ILE A 9 20.75 47.21 -10.92
CA ILE A 9 20.93 45.86 -10.39
C ILE A 9 19.69 45.55 -9.53
N ILE A 10 18.80 44.76 -10.04
CA ILE A 10 17.69 44.19 -9.24
C ILE A 10 18.26 42.99 -8.45
N ALA A 11 18.52 43.22 -7.17
CA ALA A 11 18.85 42.17 -6.24
C ALA A 11 17.57 41.36 -5.94
N PHE A 12 17.45 40.17 -6.53
CA PHE A 12 16.46 39.17 -6.15
C PHE A 12 16.91 38.62 -4.79
N SER A 13 16.40 39.17 -3.70
CA SER A 13 16.48 38.54 -2.40
C SER A 13 15.50 37.35 -2.38
N GLY A 14 15.99 36.17 -2.78
CA GLY A 14 15.31 34.92 -2.51
C GLY A 14 15.18 34.76 -1.00
N VAL A 15 13.99 34.92 -0.46
CA VAL A 15 13.68 34.50 0.91
C VAL A 15 13.75 32.99 0.92
N LEU A 16 14.92 32.45 1.28
CA LEU A 16 15.05 31.06 1.73
C LEU A 16 14.23 30.96 3.01
N ASN A 17 12.96 30.50 2.89
CA ASN A 17 12.24 29.97 4.02
C ASN A 17 12.96 28.68 4.44
N ALA A 18 14.02 28.82 5.26
CA ALA A 18 14.48 27.68 6.04
C ALA A 18 13.30 27.30 6.94
N GLN A 19 12.65 26.18 6.63
CA GLN A 19 11.73 25.57 7.57
C GLN A 19 12.55 25.31 8.85
N ILE A 20 12.29 26.12 9.86
CA ILE A 20 12.81 25.87 11.20
C ILE A 20 12.15 24.57 11.63
N ASN A 21 12.91 23.48 11.69
CA ASN A 21 12.44 22.21 12.25
C ASN A 21 11.99 22.49 13.70
N PRO A 22 10.69 22.42 14.03
CA PRO A 22 10.19 22.74 15.36
C PRO A 22 10.71 21.77 16.43
N ASN A 23 11.28 20.62 16.04
CA ASN A 23 11.93 19.64 16.90
C ASN A 23 13.37 19.44 16.47
N PRO A 24 14.33 20.26 16.96
CA PRO A 24 15.75 20.06 16.70
C PRO A 24 16.16 18.67 17.23
N GLY A 25 16.60 17.79 16.35
CA GLY A 25 16.96 16.42 16.71
C GLY A 25 15.95 15.35 16.26
N TYR A 26 14.70 15.72 15.87
CA TYR A 26 13.78 14.78 15.25
C TYR A 26 14.23 14.47 13.80
N TRP A 27 14.15 13.20 13.46
CA TRP A 27 14.45 12.70 12.13
C TRP A 27 13.51 11.55 11.79
N GLN A 28 13.25 11.36 10.53
CA GLN A 28 12.57 10.20 9.95
C GLN A 28 13.43 9.69 8.80
N GLN A 29 13.40 8.39 8.56
CA GLN A 29 14.02 7.80 7.38
C GLN A 29 13.22 8.15 6.13
N GLN A 30 13.82 7.95 4.95
CA GLN A 30 13.12 8.07 3.68
C GLN A 30 13.45 6.86 2.80
N ALA A 31 12.41 6.33 2.16
CA ALA A 31 12.47 5.15 1.31
C ALA A 31 11.75 5.39 -0.01
N ASP A 32 12.48 5.72 -1.07
CA ASP A 32 11.92 5.98 -2.40
C ASP A 32 11.96 4.70 -3.23
N TYR A 33 10.79 4.20 -3.61
CA TYR A 33 10.61 2.92 -4.31
C TYR A 33 10.33 3.12 -5.79
N LYS A 34 11.03 2.34 -6.62
CA LYS A 34 10.65 2.09 -8.00
C LYS A 34 10.46 0.59 -8.19
N MET A 35 9.25 0.19 -8.56
CA MET A 35 8.88 -1.22 -8.69
C MET A 35 8.20 -1.49 -10.02
N GLU A 36 8.54 -2.61 -10.62
CA GLU A 36 7.86 -3.15 -11.79
C GLU A 36 7.47 -4.59 -11.52
N LEU A 37 6.20 -4.96 -11.75
CA LEU A 37 5.73 -6.31 -11.54
C LEU A 37 4.82 -6.79 -12.66
N SER A 38 4.77 -8.10 -12.82
CA SER A 38 3.85 -8.81 -13.70
C SER A 38 3.05 -9.82 -12.89
N MET A 39 1.72 -9.73 -12.96
CA MET A 39 0.77 -10.60 -12.29
C MET A 39 0.18 -11.61 -13.26
N ASP A 40 0.29 -12.90 -12.94
CA ASP A 40 -0.48 -13.97 -13.59
C ASP A 40 -1.78 -14.20 -12.81
N VAL A 41 -2.89 -13.79 -13.39
CA VAL A 41 -4.23 -13.91 -12.78
C VAL A 41 -4.80 -15.33 -12.80
N LYS A 42 -4.11 -16.30 -13.39
CA LYS A 42 -4.51 -17.71 -13.40
C LYS A 42 -3.87 -18.48 -12.26
N THR A 43 -2.60 -18.21 -12.01
CA THR A 43 -1.83 -18.85 -10.93
C THR A 43 -1.77 -17.99 -9.67
N PHE A 44 -2.14 -16.70 -9.77
CA PHE A 44 -2.01 -15.71 -8.71
C PHE A 44 -0.56 -15.55 -8.21
N GLN A 45 0.38 -15.81 -9.11
CA GLN A 45 1.79 -15.58 -8.89
C GLN A 45 2.21 -14.29 -9.59
N TYR A 46 3.18 -13.61 -9.01
CA TYR A 46 3.73 -12.39 -9.57
C TYR A 46 5.24 -12.35 -9.42
N LYS A 47 5.88 -11.65 -10.34
CA LYS A 47 7.32 -11.43 -10.36
C LYS A 47 7.57 -9.95 -10.51
N GLY A 48 8.59 -9.46 -9.87
CA GLY A 48 8.93 -8.05 -9.97
C GLY A 48 10.38 -7.76 -9.64
N THR A 49 10.71 -6.51 -9.89
CA THR A 49 11.98 -5.89 -9.53
C THR A 49 11.71 -4.70 -8.63
N GLN A 50 12.62 -4.43 -7.72
CA GLN A 50 12.57 -3.26 -6.85
C GLN A 50 13.92 -2.54 -6.88
N VAL A 51 13.85 -1.23 -7.06
CA VAL A 51 14.94 -0.30 -6.76
C VAL A 51 14.46 0.55 -5.59
N LEU A 52 15.23 0.59 -4.53
CA LEU A 52 14.97 1.40 -3.34
C LEU A 52 16.15 2.34 -3.09
N GLU A 53 15.93 3.64 -3.18
CA GLU A 53 16.85 4.63 -2.62
C GLU A 53 16.46 4.86 -1.15
N TYR A 54 17.36 4.49 -0.24
CA TYR A 54 17.13 4.62 1.20
C TYR A 54 18.06 5.68 1.79
N THR A 55 17.47 6.66 2.47
CA THR A 55 18.20 7.74 3.13
C THR A 55 18.21 7.52 4.65
N ASN A 56 19.41 7.35 5.20
CA ASN A 56 19.61 7.27 6.64
C ASN A 56 19.68 8.68 7.23
N ASN A 57 18.59 9.17 7.75
CA ASN A 57 18.50 10.47 8.41
C ASN A 57 18.83 10.42 9.92
N SER A 58 19.19 9.24 10.45
CA SER A 58 19.63 9.09 11.83
C SER A 58 21.07 9.59 12.05
N ASN A 59 21.49 9.56 13.31
CA ASN A 59 22.88 9.79 13.69
C ASN A 59 23.70 8.50 13.79
N ASP A 60 23.08 7.36 13.47
CA ASP A 60 23.68 6.04 13.60
C ASP A 60 24.23 5.53 12.27
N THR A 61 25.31 4.76 12.35
CA THR A 61 25.83 4.00 11.20
C THR A 61 25.11 2.67 11.11
N LEU A 62 24.38 2.43 10.04
CA LEU A 62 23.66 1.19 9.82
C LEU A 62 24.57 0.15 9.15
N LYS A 63 24.69 -1.05 9.76
CA LYS A 63 25.45 -2.19 9.21
C LYS A 63 24.54 -3.27 8.63
N LYS A 64 23.25 -3.21 8.95
CA LYS A 64 22.19 -4.08 8.48
C LYS A 64 20.96 -3.24 8.13
N VAL A 65 20.13 -3.78 7.25
CA VAL A 65 18.75 -3.33 7.04
C VAL A 65 17.84 -4.54 7.08
N PHE A 66 16.55 -4.30 7.35
CA PHE A 66 15.55 -5.34 7.46
C PHE A 66 14.38 -5.03 6.53
N TYR A 67 13.76 -6.08 6.00
CA TYR A 67 12.55 -5.95 5.18
C TYR A 67 11.47 -6.88 5.71
N HIS A 68 10.23 -6.43 5.66
CA HIS A 68 9.06 -7.26 5.85
C HIS A 68 8.73 -8.05 4.58
N LEU A 69 8.49 -9.33 4.74
CA LEU A 69 7.98 -10.26 3.73
C LEU A 69 6.60 -10.76 4.20
N PHE A 70 5.64 -9.84 4.30
CA PHE A 70 4.33 -10.10 4.91
C PHE A 70 3.58 -11.32 4.36
N PRO A 71 3.61 -11.62 3.03
CA PRO A 71 2.95 -12.81 2.49
C PRO A 71 3.41 -14.13 3.12
N ASN A 72 4.65 -14.21 3.66
CA ASN A 72 5.17 -15.41 4.30
C ASN A 72 4.42 -15.80 5.58
N ALA A 73 3.64 -14.87 6.16
CA ALA A 73 2.80 -15.16 7.32
C ALA A 73 1.64 -16.14 6.99
N PHE A 74 1.23 -16.18 5.72
CA PHE A 74 0.12 -17.04 5.27
C PHE A 74 0.61 -18.41 4.79
N GLN A 75 1.38 -19.08 5.67
CA GLN A 75 1.90 -20.43 5.45
C GLN A 75 1.64 -21.29 6.69
N PRO A 76 1.25 -22.57 6.53
CA PRO A 76 1.16 -23.51 7.64
C PRO A 76 2.46 -23.55 8.44
N GLY A 77 2.36 -23.44 9.76
CA GLY A 77 3.50 -23.40 10.68
C GLY A 77 4.21 -22.04 10.76
N SER A 78 3.71 -20.97 10.13
CA SER A 78 4.21 -19.61 10.34
C SER A 78 3.97 -19.14 11.78
N GLU A 79 4.69 -18.11 12.22
CA GLU A 79 4.49 -17.54 13.56
C GLU A 79 3.05 -17.04 13.76
N MET A 80 2.43 -16.48 12.71
CA MET A 80 1.02 -16.09 12.73
C MET A 80 0.10 -17.30 12.90
N ASP A 81 0.33 -18.37 12.16
CA ASP A 81 -0.44 -19.62 12.27
C ASP A 81 -0.32 -20.24 13.68
N ILE A 82 0.89 -20.34 14.20
CA ILE A 82 1.15 -20.84 15.57
C ILE A 82 0.44 -19.97 16.62
N ARG A 83 0.53 -18.64 16.48
CA ARG A 83 -0.13 -17.71 17.38
C ARG A 83 -1.65 -17.92 17.40
N LEU A 84 -2.29 -18.05 16.24
CA LEU A 84 -3.74 -18.25 16.14
C LEU A 84 -4.22 -19.53 16.86
N GLN A 85 -3.36 -20.52 16.95
CA GLN A 85 -3.65 -21.78 17.64
C GLN A 85 -3.39 -21.74 19.15
N THR A 86 -2.61 -20.76 19.62
CA THR A 86 -2.14 -20.70 21.01
C THR A 86 -2.77 -19.58 21.85
N ILE A 87 -3.27 -18.51 21.23
CA ILE A 87 -3.91 -17.42 21.98
C ILE A 87 -5.37 -17.73 22.33
N THR A 88 -5.83 -17.18 23.44
CA THR A 88 -7.17 -17.43 23.99
C THR A 88 -8.28 -16.88 23.10
N ASP A 89 -8.10 -15.70 22.53
CA ASP A 89 -9.09 -15.01 21.68
C ASP A 89 -8.48 -14.60 20.34
N PRO A 90 -8.36 -15.54 19.38
CA PRO A 90 -7.85 -15.25 18.05
C PRO A 90 -8.88 -14.47 17.22
N ASP A 91 -8.39 -13.70 16.24
CA ASP A 91 -9.25 -13.02 15.26
C ASP A 91 -10.19 -14.04 14.57
N LYS A 92 -11.49 -13.87 14.77
CA LYS A 92 -12.53 -14.77 14.24
C LYS A 92 -12.52 -14.90 12.72
N ARG A 93 -11.99 -13.90 12.00
CA ARG A 93 -11.84 -13.95 10.54
C ARG A 93 -10.76 -14.94 10.09
N MET A 94 -9.79 -15.21 10.97
CA MET A 94 -8.63 -16.05 10.69
C MET A 94 -8.76 -17.48 11.19
N ILE A 95 -9.86 -17.82 11.87
CA ILE A 95 -10.15 -19.16 12.40
C ILE A 95 -11.41 -19.76 11.81
N LYS A 96 -11.46 -21.08 11.79
CA LYS A 96 -12.67 -21.87 11.62
C LYS A 96 -13.10 -22.41 12.98
N THR A 97 -14.40 -22.29 13.27
CA THR A 97 -14.99 -22.84 14.48
C THR A 97 -15.94 -23.97 14.07
N PHE A 98 -15.77 -25.15 14.65
CA PHE A 98 -16.65 -26.31 14.44
C PHE A 98 -16.79 -27.11 15.73
N LYS A 99 -17.75 -28.02 15.77
CA LYS A 99 -17.98 -28.88 16.94
C LYS A 99 -17.45 -30.28 16.68
N VAL A 100 -16.74 -30.83 17.67
CA VAL A 100 -16.34 -32.24 17.75
C VAL A 100 -16.80 -32.76 19.10
N GLU A 101 -17.66 -33.77 19.10
CA GLU A 101 -18.25 -34.35 20.33
C GLU A 101 -18.82 -33.26 21.27
N ASP A 102 -19.62 -32.35 20.71
CA ASP A 102 -20.23 -31.19 21.37
C ASP A 102 -19.27 -30.15 21.97
N LYS A 103 -17.97 -30.33 21.79
CA LYS A 103 -16.96 -29.30 22.14
C LYS A 103 -16.64 -28.40 20.97
N GLU A 104 -16.59 -27.10 21.24
CA GLU A 104 -16.13 -26.12 20.25
C GLU A 104 -14.61 -26.26 20.04
N VAL A 105 -14.24 -26.47 18.77
CA VAL A 105 -12.86 -26.54 18.33
C VAL A 105 -12.59 -25.34 17.42
N LYS A 106 -11.50 -24.63 17.69
CA LYS A 106 -11.01 -23.52 16.87
C LYS A 106 -9.76 -23.97 16.13
N GLU A 107 -9.73 -23.71 14.84
CA GLU A 107 -8.61 -24.08 13.98
C GLU A 107 -8.20 -22.89 13.12
N SER A 108 -6.90 -22.64 13.02
CA SER A 108 -6.37 -21.61 12.12
C SER A 108 -6.72 -21.92 10.66
N ARG A 109 -7.22 -20.93 9.94
CA ARG A 109 -7.47 -21.07 8.50
C ARG A 109 -6.16 -21.23 7.72
N ILE A 110 -5.05 -20.71 8.26
CA ILE A 110 -3.73 -20.79 7.65
C ILE A 110 -3.20 -22.22 7.66
N SER A 111 -3.43 -22.98 8.75
CA SER A 111 -2.96 -24.37 8.91
C SER A 111 -3.41 -25.30 7.77
N ASN A 112 -4.51 -24.98 7.13
CA ASN A 112 -5.13 -25.82 6.09
C ASN A 112 -4.85 -25.34 4.66
N LEU A 113 -4.04 -24.30 4.48
CA LEU A 113 -3.71 -23.81 3.14
C LEU A 113 -2.87 -24.82 2.37
N LYS A 114 -3.29 -25.08 1.15
CA LYS A 114 -2.55 -25.92 0.19
C LYS A 114 -1.39 -25.13 -0.44
N PRO A 115 -0.42 -25.78 -1.09
CA PRO A 115 0.71 -25.10 -1.73
C PRO A 115 0.33 -24.02 -2.74
N ASP A 116 -0.79 -24.16 -3.43
CA ASP A 116 -1.33 -23.16 -4.36
C ASP A 116 -2.16 -22.06 -3.67
N GLN A 117 -2.44 -22.18 -2.37
CA GLN A 117 -3.25 -21.27 -1.57
C GLN A 117 -2.42 -20.43 -0.58
N ILE A 118 -1.18 -20.83 -0.31
CA ILE A 118 -0.30 -20.09 0.59
C ILE A 118 0.14 -18.75 0.00
N GLY A 119 0.52 -17.83 0.88
CA GLY A 119 1.27 -16.63 0.50
C GLY A 119 2.78 -16.87 0.60
N TYR A 120 3.54 -16.29 -0.30
CA TYR A 120 4.98 -16.18 -0.14
C TYR A 120 5.54 -14.98 -0.88
N LEU A 121 6.71 -14.55 -0.43
CA LEU A 121 7.55 -13.54 -1.08
C LEU A 121 9.01 -14.01 -0.98
N LYS A 122 9.61 -14.33 -2.12
CA LYS A 122 10.99 -14.83 -2.23
C LYS A 122 11.86 -13.75 -2.87
N ILE A 123 13.00 -13.49 -2.27
CA ILE A 123 13.93 -12.45 -2.70
C ILE A 123 15.16 -13.10 -3.34
N SER A 124 15.61 -12.53 -4.43
CA SER A 124 16.85 -12.91 -5.10
C SER A 124 17.61 -11.68 -5.59
N ASN A 125 18.86 -11.86 -5.94
CA ASN A 125 19.72 -10.82 -6.53
C ASN A 125 19.79 -9.52 -5.73
N PHE A 126 19.71 -9.59 -4.39
CA PHE A 126 19.78 -8.40 -3.54
C PHE A 126 21.18 -7.77 -3.63
N LYS A 127 21.22 -6.51 -4.04
CA LYS A 127 22.46 -5.74 -4.20
C LYS A 127 22.37 -4.40 -3.48
N GLN A 128 23.49 -3.99 -2.89
CA GLN A 128 23.72 -2.61 -2.45
C GLN A 128 24.70 -1.98 -3.42
N GLU A 129 24.36 -0.85 -4.03
CA GLU A 129 25.21 -0.14 -5.01
C GLU A 129 25.78 -1.11 -6.08
N GLY A 130 24.94 -2.00 -6.59
CA GLY A 130 25.32 -3.00 -7.61
C GLY A 130 26.11 -4.22 -7.10
N THR A 131 26.54 -4.25 -5.84
CA THR A 131 27.29 -5.38 -5.25
C THR A 131 26.34 -6.29 -4.48
N LEU A 132 26.43 -7.62 -4.70
CA LEU A 132 25.61 -8.60 -3.98
C LEU A 132 25.83 -8.52 -2.47
N ALA A 133 24.73 -8.40 -1.72
CA ALA A 133 24.71 -8.42 -0.27
C ALA A 133 24.34 -9.81 0.26
N THR A 134 24.74 -10.09 1.50
CA THR A 134 24.32 -11.31 2.19
C THR A 134 22.94 -11.13 2.79
N ILE A 135 22.04 -12.04 2.48
CA ILE A 135 20.67 -12.02 2.97
C ILE A 135 20.33 -13.29 3.76
N LYS A 136 19.44 -13.14 4.74
CA LYS A 136 18.88 -14.24 5.54
C LYS A 136 17.40 -14.00 5.77
N VAL A 137 16.56 -14.96 5.44
CA VAL A 137 15.11 -14.91 5.72
C VAL A 137 14.85 -15.66 7.04
N VAL A 138 14.10 -15.00 7.93
CA VAL A 138 13.60 -15.58 9.18
C VAL A 138 12.11 -15.27 9.26
N GLY A 139 11.26 -16.25 9.01
CA GLY A 139 9.81 -16.05 8.98
C GLY A 139 9.38 -14.97 7.97
N THR A 140 8.82 -13.90 8.48
CA THR A 140 8.38 -12.74 7.69
C THR A 140 9.41 -11.62 7.60
N ILE A 141 10.64 -11.83 8.06
CA ILE A 141 11.71 -10.83 8.06
C ILE A 141 12.87 -11.27 7.16
N LEU A 142 13.30 -10.37 6.31
CA LEU A 142 14.55 -10.47 5.57
C LEU A 142 15.60 -9.60 6.25
N GLU A 143 16.66 -10.21 6.78
CA GLU A 143 17.85 -9.54 7.27
C GLU A 143 18.86 -9.40 6.11
N VAL A 144 19.39 -8.19 5.93
CA VAL A 144 20.41 -7.88 4.94
C VAL A 144 21.65 -7.33 5.64
N THR A 145 22.78 -8.02 5.50
CA THR A 145 24.08 -7.48 5.91
C THR A 145 24.61 -6.57 4.81
N LEU A 146 24.82 -5.29 5.13
CA LEU A 146 25.27 -4.30 4.15
C LEU A 146 26.70 -4.57 3.69
N VAL A 147 26.94 -4.43 2.40
CA VAL A 147 28.29 -4.52 1.76
C VAL A 147 29.18 -3.40 2.29
N LYS A 148 28.60 -2.20 2.40
CA LYS A 148 29.22 -1.03 3.03
C LYS A 148 28.27 -0.47 4.08
N PRO A 149 28.77 -0.16 5.29
CA PRO A 149 27.96 0.53 6.28
C PRO A 149 27.35 1.81 5.73
N LEU A 150 26.08 2.05 5.99
CA LEU A 150 25.39 3.27 5.62
C LEU A 150 25.60 4.31 6.74
N LEU A 151 26.34 5.34 6.42
CA LEU A 151 26.71 6.39 7.38
C LEU A 151 25.53 7.28 7.76
N PRO A 152 25.62 8.01 8.88
CA PRO A 152 24.66 9.06 9.21
C PRO A 152 24.48 10.07 8.07
N LYS A 153 23.25 10.52 7.86
CA LYS A 153 22.89 11.56 6.88
C LYS A 153 23.34 11.25 5.44
N SER A 154 23.40 9.95 5.12
CA SER A 154 23.78 9.49 3.78
C SER A 154 22.70 8.56 3.19
N LYS A 155 22.83 8.25 1.92
CA LYS A 155 21.89 7.39 1.21
C LYS A 155 22.61 6.27 0.47
N THR A 156 21.86 5.23 0.15
CA THR A 156 22.32 4.09 -0.65
C THR A 156 21.17 3.55 -1.50
N THR A 157 21.51 2.87 -2.57
CA THR A 157 20.55 2.23 -3.46
C THR A 157 20.58 0.71 -3.25
N PHE A 158 19.43 0.13 -3.01
CA PHE A 158 19.20 -1.31 -3.02
C PHE A 158 18.47 -1.72 -4.28
N THR A 159 18.87 -2.84 -4.87
CA THR A 159 18.14 -3.48 -5.96
C THR A 159 17.91 -4.94 -5.63
N LEU A 160 16.75 -5.47 -6.00
CA LEU A 160 16.41 -6.86 -5.79
C LEU A 160 15.36 -7.33 -6.80
N ASP A 161 15.31 -8.64 -6.99
CA ASP A 161 14.22 -9.32 -7.68
C ASP A 161 13.37 -10.05 -6.66
N PHE A 162 12.06 -10.15 -6.93
CA PHE A 162 11.14 -10.88 -6.06
C PHE A 162 10.14 -11.72 -6.86
N ASP A 163 9.82 -12.90 -6.30
CA ASP A 163 8.74 -13.78 -6.74
C ASP A 163 7.73 -13.91 -5.61
N GLY A 164 6.45 -13.67 -5.89
CA GLY A 164 5.38 -13.73 -4.91
C GLY A 164 4.22 -14.61 -5.34
N GLN A 165 3.46 -15.09 -4.37
CA GLN A 165 2.16 -15.74 -4.54
C GLN A 165 1.15 -15.09 -3.61
N VAL A 166 0.00 -14.74 -4.18
CA VAL A 166 -1.10 -14.14 -3.43
C VAL A 166 -1.82 -15.26 -2.67
N PRO A 167 -1.92 -15.18 -1.32
CA PRO A 167 -2.63 -16.20 -0.56
C PRO A 167 -4.12 -16.18 -0.86
N GLU A 168 -4.81 -17.28 -0.61
CA GLU A 168 -6.26 -17.25 -0.51
C GLU A 168 -6.68 -16.28 0.60
N GLN A 169 -7.77 -15.51 0.35
CA GLN A 169 -8.16 -14.43 1.26
C GLN A 169 -8.48 -14.94 2.67
N ILE A 170 -7.65 -14.58 3.61
CA ILE A 170 -7.86 -14.82 5.05
C ILE A 170 -7.92 -13.48 5.77
N ARG A 171 -6.87 -12.67 5.63
CA ARG A 171 -6.72 -11.39 6.31
C ARG A 171 -5.89 -10.44 5.44
N ARG A 172 -6.28 -9.18 5.33
CA ARG A 172 -5.58 -8.11 4.61
C ARG A 172 -5.36 -8.45 3.13
N SER A 173 -4.19 -8.99 2.77
CA SER A 173 -3.87 -9.41 1.41
C SER A 173 -4.53 -10.74 1.04
N GLY A 174 -4.98 -10.87 -0.20
CA GLY A 174 -5.52 -12.14 -0.65
C GLY A 174 -6.17 -12.11 -2.01
N ARG A 175 -6.50 -13.31 -2.47
CA ARG A 175 -7.22 -13.55 -3.71
C ARG A 175 -8.57 -14.23 -3.46
N ASN A 176 -9.48 -14.11 -4.41
CA ASN A 176 -10.77 -14.82 -4.40
C ASN A 176 -11.53 -14.65 -3.08
N SER A 177 -11.76 -13.39 -2.69
CA SER A 177 -12.46 -13.10 -1.44
C SER A 177 -13.87 -13.69 -1.40
N SER A 178 -14.47 -13.75 -0.21
CA SER A 178 -15.86 -14.20 -0.03
C SER A 178 -16.89 -13.35 -0.79
N GLU A 179 -16.54 -12.12 -1.14
CA GLU A 179 -17.37 -11.24 -1.98
C GLU A 179 -17.07 -11.36 -3.48
N GLY A 180 -16.14 -12.25 -3.86
CA GLY A 180 -15.77 -12.51 -5.24
C GLY A 180 -14.79 -11.51 -5.82
N VAL A 181 -14.09 -10.72 -5.02
CA VAL A 181 -13.00 -9.85 -5.48
C VAL A 181 -11.77 -10.70 -5.79
N ALA A 182 -11.22 -10.52 -6.99
CA ALA A 182 -10.13 -11.35 -7.47
C ALA A 182 -8.81 -11.10 -6.73
N LEU A 183 -8.45 -9.84 -6.49
CA LEU A 183 -7.16 -9.44 -5.89
C LEU A 183 -7.32 -8.28 -4.93
N SER A 184 -6.85 -8.47 -3.69
CA SER A 184 -6.61 -7.45 -2.68
C SER A 184 -5.12 -7.45 -2.37
N MET A 185 -4.38 -6.51 -2.94
CA MET A 185 -2.92 -6.49 -2.91
C MET A 185 -2.43 -5.45 -1.92
N THR A 186 -2.50 -5.84 -0.66
CA THR A 186 -1.96 -5.10 0.46
C THR A 186 -0.69 -5.79 0.94
N GLN A 187 0.33 -5.06 1.36
CA GLN A 187 1.56 -5.65 1.92
C GLN A 187 2.24 -6.69 1.00
N TRP A 188 2.22 -6.47 -0.31
CA TRP A 188 2.55 -7.44 -1.35
C TRP A 188 4.02 -7.44 -1.81
N TYR A 189 4.78 -6.40 -1.45
CA TYR A 189 6.16 -6.18 -1.90
C TYR A 189 7.15 -6.27 -0.73
N PRO A 190 8.47 -6.45 -1.01
CA PRO A 190 9.51 -6.36 0.02
C PRO A 190 9.57 -4.93 0.56
N LYS A 191 9.05 -4.71 1.77
CA LYS A 191 8.95 -3.40 2.39
C LYS A 191 10.05 -3.24 3.43
N ILE A 192 10.90 -2.21 3.29
CA ILE A 192 11.93 -1.93 4.31
C ILE A 192 11.26 -1.63 5.65
N CYS A 193 11.82 -2.20 6.73
CA CYS A 193 11.35 -1.91 8.09
C CYS A 193 11.66 -0.45 8.46
N GLU A 194 10.85 0.13 9.34
CA GLU A 194 11.16 1.42 9.94
C GLU A 194 12.37 1.31 10.87
N PHE A 195 13.19 2.34 10.86
CA PHE A 195 14.28 2.56 11.82
C PHE A 195 14.11 3.94 12.43
N ASP A 196 13.81 3.99 13.70
CA ASP A 196 13.62 5.23 14.46
C ASP A 196 14.51 5.28 15.72
N PHE A 197 14.15 6.11 16.69
CA PHE A 197 14.89 6.27 17.95
C PHE A 197 14.87 5.02 18.83
N GLU A 198 13.96 4.06 18.60
CA GLU A 198 13.90 2.76 19.26
C GLU A 198 14.72 1.68 18.52
N GLY A 199 15.24 2.00 17.33
CA GLY A 199 15.96 1.08 16.47
C GLY A 199 15.09 0.50 15.35
N TRP A 200 15.42 -0.69 14.87
CA TRP A 200 14.69 -1.37 13.81
C TRP A 200 13.39 -2.00 14.31
N HIS A 201 12.28 -1.69 13.66
CA HIS A 201 10.99 -2.36 13.86
C HIS A 201 10.88 -3.60 12.96
N ALA A 202 11.78 -4.55 13.16
CA ALA A 202 11.83 -5.82 12.41
C ALA A 202 11.05 -6.93 13.12
N ASP A 203 9.83 -6.63 13.54
CA ASP A 203 8.97 -7.57 14.25
C ASP A 203 8.30 -8.53 13.26
N PRO A 204 8.17 -9.82 13.62
CA PRO A 204 7.42 -10.78 12.84
C PRO A 204 5.96 -10.36 12.64
N TYR A 205 5.41 -10.58 11.46
CA TYR A 205 4.00 -10.32 11.21
C TYR A 205 3.12 -11.43 11.80
N ILE A 206 2.37 -11.06 12.82
CA ILE A 206 1.48 -11.96 13.56
C ILE A 206 0.03 -11.48 13.61
N GLY A 207 -0.37 -10.59 12.69
CA GLY A 207 -1.72 -10.03 12.58
C GLY A 207 -1.88 -8.66 13.24
N ARG A 208 -0.80 -7.90 13.43
CA ARG A 208 -0.81 -6.49 13.87
C ARG A 208 -0.98 -5.53 12.70
N GLU A 209 -1.20 -4.26 13.03
CA GLU A 209 -1.18 -3.18 12.05
C GLU A 209 0.26 -2.83 11.61
N PHE A 210 0.40 -1.94 10.65
CA PHE A 210 1.64 -1.74 9.93
C PHE A 210 2.32 -0.43 10.32
N HIS A 211 3.63 -0.41 10.25
CA HIS A 211 4.46 0.77 10.44
C HIS A 211 5.44 0.87 9.28
N GLY A 212 5.53 2.03 8.66
CA GLY A 212 6.31 2.17 7.42
C GLY A 212 7.00 3.52 7.27
N VAL A 213 8.07 3.47 6.47
CA VAL A 213 8.91 4.61 6.15
C VAL A 213 8.25 5.49 5.10
N TRP A 214 8.28 6.80 5.28
CA TRP A 214 7.88 7.77 4.26
C TRP A 214 8.74 7.66 3.00
N GLY A 215 8.11 7.79 1.84
CA GLY A 215 8.81 7.82 0.57
C GLY A 215 7.92 8.08 -0.63
N ASN A 216 8.56 8.12 -1.79
CA ASN A 216 7.89 8.21 -3.07
C ASN A 216 7.82 6.83 -3.70
N TYR A 217 6.71 6.54 -4.37
CA TYR A 217 6.51 5.26 -5.04
C TYR A 217 6.25 5.48 -6.53
N ASP A 218 7.05 4.82 -7.37
CA ASP A 218 6.88 4.72 -8.82
C ASP A 218 6.64 3.24 -9.14
N VAL A 219 5.40 2.87 -9.44
CA VAL A 219 4.97 1.47 -9.51
C VAL A 219 4.31 1.17 -10.84
N LYS A 220 4.86 0.17 -11.57
CA LYS A 220 4.26 -0.36 -12.79
C LYS A 220 3.73 -1.77 -12.56
N ILE A 221 2.45 -1.96 -12.85
CA ILE A 221 1.73 -3.23 -12.67
C ILE A 221 1.26 -3.73 -14.04
N THR A 222 1.84 -4.83 -14.51
CA THR A 222 1.41 -5.50 -15.75
C THR A 222 0.48 -6.65 -15.38
N ILE A 223 -0.75 -6.61 -15.89
CA ILE A 223 -1.80 -7.58 -15.58
C ILE A 223 -2.67 -7.82 -16.81
N ASP A 224 -3.50 -8.87 -16.80
CA ASP A 224 -4.47 -9.16 -17.88
C ASP A 224 -5.32 -7.92 -18.17
N LYS A 225 -5.49 -7.61 -19.46
CA LYS A 225 -6.16 -6.39 -19.93
C LYS A 225 -7.62 -6.24 -19.50
N THR A 226 -8.25 -7.32 -19.05
CA THR A 226 -9.65 -7.31 -18.61
C THR A 226 -9.81 -6.81 -17.17
N TYR A 227 -8.72 -6.71 -16.43
CA TYR A 227 -8.75 -6.27 -15.03
C TYR A 227 -8.74 -4.75 -14.93
N THR A 228 -9.62 -4.21 -14.09
CA THR A 228 -9.61 -2.80 -13.67
C THR A 228 -8.94 -2.71 -12.31
N LEU A 229 -7.98 -1.79 -12.18
CA LEU A 229 -7.21 -1.57 -10.95
C LEU A 229 -7.58 -0.24 -10.29
N GLY A 230 -7.65 -0.26 -8.96
CA GLY A 230 -7.51 0.92 -8.11
C GLY A 230 -6.26 0.78 -7.24
N ALA A 231 -5.58 1.88 -6.96
CA ALA A 231 -4.31 1.85 -6.23
C ALA A 231 -4.05 3.14 -5.46
N THR A 232 -3.03 3.07 -4.59
CA THR A 232 -2.33 4.23 -4.05
C THR A 232 -1.71 5.02 -5.21
N GLY A 233 -1.83 6.36 -5.18
CA GLY A 233 -1.16 7.24 -6.14
C GLY A 233 -1.96 7.62 -7.37
N TYR A 234 -1.31 8.36 -8.23
CA TYR A 234 -1.87 8.92 -9.46
C TYR A 234 -1.56 8.04 -10.65
N LEU A 235 -2.56 7.61 -11.41
CA LEU A 235 -2.36 6.88 -12.67
C LEU A 235 -1.78 7.82 -13.74
N GLN A 236 -0.57 7.53 -14.20
CA GLN A 236 0.19 8.37 -15.13
C GLN A 236 -0.25 8.19 -16.59
N ASN A 237 -0.66 7.00 -16.96
CA ASN A 237 -0.98 6.63 -18.35
C ASN A 237 -2.48 6.36 -18.57
N LYS A 238 -3.34 7.17 -17.94
CA LYS A 238 -4.80 7.02 -17.96
C LYS A 238 -5.40 6.92 -19.37
N ASN A 239 -4.90 7.71 -20.32
CA ASN A 239 -5.36 7.73 -21.70
C ASN A 239 -4.87 6.52 -22.54
N GLU A 240 -3.92 5.74 -22.02
CA GLU A 240 -3.49 4.48 -22.61
C GLU A 240 -4.23 3.29 -22.00
N ILE A 241 -4.55 3.37 -20.71
CA ILE A 241 -5.24 2.31 -19.97
C ILE A 241 -6.73 2.27 -20.30
N GLY A 242 -7.43 3.40 -20.26
CA GLY A 242 -8.88 3.44 -20.32
C GLY A 242 -9.52 3.03 -18.99
N HIS A 243 -10.42 2.06 -19.02
CA HIS A 243 -11.10 1.51 -17.83
C HIS A 243 -11.80 2.55 -16.95
N GLY A 244 -12.28 3.68 -17.57
CA GLY A 244 -12.92 4.78 -16.85
C GLY A 244 -11.96 5.85 -16.29
N TYR A 245 -10.66 5.68 -16.42
CA TYR A 245 -9.66 6.66 -15.97
C TYR A 245 -9.35 7.74 -17.03
N GLN A 246 -9.59 7.44 -18.31
CA GLN A 246 -9.25 8.34 -19.41
C GLN A 246 -9.97 9.70 -19.28
N GLU A 247 -9.38 10.72 -19.88
CA GLU A 247 -9.96 12.04 -19.95
C GLU A 247 -11.27 12.03 -20.75
N GLU A 248 -12.15 12.97 -20.44
CA GLU A 248 -13.42 13.11 -21.13
C GLU A 248 -13.19 13.29 -22.65
N GLY A 249 -13.95 12.55 -23.46
CA GLY A 249 -13.83 12.56 -24.92
C GLY A 249 -12.70 11.71 -25.49
N VAL A 250 -11.84 11.10 -24.65
CA VAL A 250 -10.79 10.19 -25.10
C VAL A 250 -11.35 8.78 -25.25
N GLU A 251 -11.31 8.24 -26.48
CA GLU A 251 -11.64 6.83 -26.74
C GLU A 251 -10.38 5.97 -26.71
N VAL A 252 -10.31 5.04 -25.78
CA VAL A 252 -9.16 4.11 -25.64
C VAL A 252 -9.50 2.78 -26.30
N LYS A 253 -8.68 2.38 -27.27
CA LYS A 253 -8.83 1.10 -27.99
C LYS A 253 -7.55 0.28 -27.89
N HIS A 254 -7.66 -0.92 -27.34
CA HIS A 254 -6.53 -1.86 -27.32
C HIS A 254 -6.57 -2.81 -28.51
N PRO A 255 -5.44 -3.03 -29.19
CA PRO A 255 -5.35 -4.03 -30.25
C PRO A 255 -5.86 -5.40 -29.80
N LYS A 256 -6.54 -6.14 -30.67
CA LYS A 256 -7.07 -7.49 -30.34
C LYS A 256 -6.02 -8.45 -29.80
N LYS A 257 -4.76 -8.32 -30.25
CA LYS A 257 -3.62 -9.16 -29.80
C LYS A 257 -3.08 -8.79 -28.41
N THR A 258 -3.41 -7.63 -27.88
CA THR A 258 -2.99 -7.20 -26.54
C THR A 258 -3.62 -8.11 -25.48
N LYS A 259 -2.79 -8.75 -24.67
CA LYS A 259 -3.25 -9.64 -23.59
C LYS A 259 -3.19 -8.96 -22.23
N THR A 260 -2.23 -8.09 -22.02
CA THR A 260 -1.97 -7.41 -20.75
C THR A 260 -1.88 -5.90 -20.95
N LEU A 261 -2.15 -5.16 -19.89
CA LEU A 261 -1.91 -3.71 -19.79
C LEU A 261 -0.92 -3.46 -18.66
N THR A 262 -0.12 -2.41 -18.80
CA THR A 262 0.81 -1.96 -17.76
C THR A 262 0.29 -0.66 -17.17
N TRP A 263 -0.18 -0.71 -15.95
CA TRP A 263 -0.66 0.41 -15.15
C TRP A 263 0.53 1.09 -14.48
N HIS A 264 0.67 2.40 -14.62
CA HIS A 264 1.78 3.16 -14.04
C HIS A 264 1.26 4.17 -13.02
N PHE A 265 1.52 3.92 -11.75
CA PHE A 265 1.12 4.79 -10.64
C PHE A 265 2.34 5.47 -10.03
N VAL A 266 2.16 6.74 -9.64
CA VAL A 266 3.14 7.50 -8.86
C VAL A 266 2.45 8.05 -7.63
N ALA A 267 3.01 7.76 -6.45
CA ALA A 267 2.51 8.23 -5.17
C ALA A 267 3.61 8.99 -4.42
N PRO A 268 3.46 10.31 -4.23
CA PRO A 268 4.45 11.10 -3.50
C PRO A 268 4.18 11.03 -2.00
N MET A 269 5.25 10.89 -1.22
CA MET A 269 5.24 11.00 0.24
C MET A 269 4.11 10.20 0.89
N VAL A 270 4.24 8.87 0.81
CA VAL A 270 3.34 7.89 1.45
C VAL A 270 4.16 6.81 2.16
N HIS A 271 3.54 6.03 3.07
CA HIS A 271 4.27 4.98 3.80
C HIS A 271 4.10 3.59 3.21
N ASP A 272 3.18 3.44 2.26
CA ASP A 272 2.83 2.15 1.69
C ASP A 272 2.19 2.32 0.33
N PHE A 273 2.12 1.22 -0.42
CA PHE A 273 1.47 1.16 -1.70
C PHE A 273 0.57 -0.07 -1.79
N ALA A 274 -0.73 0.17 -1.82
CA ALA A 274 -1.73 -0.88 -1.97
C ALA A 274 -2.50 -0.75 -3.29
N TRP A 275 -3.07 -1.85 -3.76
CA TRP A 275 -3.94 -1.89 -4.91
C TRP A 275 -4.93 -3.04 -4.84
N GLY A 276 -6.04 -2.90 -5.52
CA GLY A 276 -7.02 -3.95 -5.72
C GLY A 276 -7.40 -4.07 -7.19
N ALA A 277 -7.76 -5.26 -7.64
CA ALA A 277 -8.11 -5.49 -9.03
C ALA A 277 -9.14 -6.58 -9.22
N ASP A 278 -10.02 -6.38 -10.19
CA ASP A 278 -11.00 -7.38 -10.60
C ASP A 278 -11.39 -7.17 -12.06
N ASN A 279 -11.70 -8.24 -12.77
CA ASN A 279 -12.15 -8.19 -14.16
C ASN A 279 -13.64 -7.83 -14.31
N ASN A 280 -14.34 -7.71 -13.19
CA ASN A 280 -15.75 -7.31 -13.12
C ASN A 280 -15.96 -6.05 -12.26
N PHE A 281 -14.93 -5.25 -12.06
CA PHE A 281 -15.08 -3.94 -11.41
C PHE A 281 -15.76 -2.94 -12.33
N LEU A 282 -16.72 -2.21 -11.77
CA LEU A 282 -17.13 -0.90 -12.26
C LEU A 282 -16.16 0.14 -11.69
N HIS A 283 -15.95 1.21 -12.43
CA HIS A 283 -15.17 2.35 -11.99
C HIS A 283 -15.97 3.64 -12.22
N ASP A 284 -16.31 4.30 -11.12
CA ASP A 284 -16.91 5.63 -11.13
C ASP A 284 -15.90 6.64 -10.56
N LYS A 285 -16.02 7.89 -11.02
CA LYS A 285 -15.22 9.02 -10.55
C LYS A 285 -16.10 10.24 -10.31
N ILE A 286 -15.90 10.91 -9.19
CA ILE A 286 -16.48 12.24 -8.92
C ILE A 286 -15.39 13.19 -8.44
N ILE A 287 -15.68 14.48 -8.48
CA ILE A 287 -14.76 15.51 -7.97
C ILE A 287 -15.25 15.96 -6.60
N GLY A 288 -14.37 15.85 -5.60
CA GLY A 288 -14.57 16.37 -4.26
C GLY A 288 -14.05 17.79 -4.08
N GLU A 289 -14.03 18.25 -2.84
CA GLU A 289 -13.53 19.58 -2.49
C GLU A 289 -12.07 19.77 -2.92
N ASN A 290 -11.71 20.98 -3.29
CA ASN A 290 -10.38 21.38 -3.80
C ASN A 290 -9.92 20.60 -5.05
N GLY A 291 -10.85 20.01 -5.82
CA GLY A 291 -10.54 19.29 -7.04
C GLY A 291 -10.01 17.86 -6.82
N VAL A 292 -10.13 17.32 -5.62
CA VAL A 292 -9.70 15.94 -5.31
C VAL A 292 -10.53 14.95 -6.12
N GLU A 293 -9.88 14.13 -6.94
CA GLU A 293 -10.54 13.04 -7.67
C GLU A 293 -10.85 11.88 -6.70
N LEU A 294 -12.14 11.55 -6.55
CA LEU A 294 -12.62 10.42 -5.77
C LEU A 294 -12.98 9.28 -6.70
N HIS A 295 -12.24 8.19 -6.63
CA HIS A 295 -12.42 6.99 -7.45
C HIS A 295 -13.14 5.91 -6.63
N PHE A 296 -14.08 5.20 -7.27
CA PHE A 296 -14.83 4.11 -6.68
C PHE A 296 -14.74 2.89 -7.58
N LEU A 297 -14.12 1.82 -7.07
CA LEU A 297 -13.94 0.58 -7.81
C LEU A 297 -14.64 -0.55 -7.05
N TYR A 298 -15.66 -1.14 -7.65
CA TYR A 298 -16.50 -2.11 -6.99
C TYR A 298 -17.09 -3.13 -7.97
N LYS A 299 -17.49 -4.28 -7.46
CA LYS A 299 -18.07 -5.36 -8.26
C LYS A 299 -19.35 -4.90 -8.96
N ASN A 300 -19.51 -5.29 -10.21
CA ASN A 300 -20.77 -5.17 -10.94
C ASN A 300 -21.80 -6.19 -10.40
N ASP A 301 -22.25 -5.95 -9.16
CA ASP A 301 -23.25 -6.76 -8.47
C ASP A 301 -24.53 -5.95 -8.33
N PRO A 302 -25.63 -6.31 -9.06
CA PRO A 302 -26.89 -5.54 -9.08
C PRO A 302 -27.47 -5.27 -7.69
N GLU A 303 -27.23 -6.12 -6.71
CA GLU A 303 -27.73 -5.96 -5.35
C GLU A 303 -27.08 -4.77 -4.62
N TYR A 304 -25.79 -4.48 -4.91
CA TYR A 304 -25.02 -3.51 -4.17
C TYR A 304 -24.63 -2.26 -4.95
N ILE A 305 -24.75 -2.24 -6.28
CA ILE A 305 -24.41 -1.07 -7.14
C ILE A 305 -25.08 0.21 -6.65
N LYS A 306 -26.37 0.13 -6.28
CA LYS A 306 -27.10 1.31 -5.78
C LYS A 306 -26.45 1.90 -4.53
N ASN A 307 -26.05 1.08 -3.57
CA ASN A 307 -25.41 1.53 -2.33
C ASN A 307 -24.05 2.18 -2.62
N TRP A 308 -23.28 1.62 -3.55
CA TRP A 308 -22.00 2.21 -4.00
C TRP A 308 -22.19 3.57 -4.64
N LYS A 309 -23.20 3.72 -5.51
CA LYS A 309 -23.52 5.01 -6.14
C LYS A 309 -24.03 6.04 -5.15
N ASP A 310 -24.90 5.64 -4.24
CA ASP A 310 -25.46 6.53 -3.21
C ASP A 310 -24.38 6.96 -2.19
N MET A 311 -23.33 6.16 -2.00
CA MET A 311 -22.19 6.49 -1.12
C MET A 311 -21.29 7.58 -1.72
N GLN A 312 -21.15 7.66 -3.06
CA GLN A 312 -20.19 8.57 -3.70
C GLN A 312 -20.35 10.04 -3.26
N PRO A 313 -21.53 10.66 -3.34
CA PRO A 313 -21.71 12.03 -2.85
C PRO A 313 -21.44 12.14 -1.33
N LYS A 314 -21.74 11.11 -0.56
CA LYS A 314 -21.44 11.08 0.89
C LYS A 314 -19.94 11.09 1.15
N THR A 315 -19.16 10.40 0.33
CA THR A 315 -17.69 10.41 0.42
C THR A 315 -17.13 11.82 0.15
N ALA A 316 -17.70 12.57 -0.81
CA ALA A 316 -17.33 13.96 -1.04
C ALA A 316 -17.69 14.86 0.16
N GLU A 317 -18.86 14.65 0.78
CA GLU A 317 -19.27 15.34 2.01
C GLU A 317 -18.31 15.03 3.18
N LEU A 318 -17.87 13.76 3.31
CA LEU A 318 -16.89 13.35 4.33
C LEU A 318 -15.53 14.03 4.13
N LEU A 319 -15.03 14.09 2.89
CA LEU A 319 -13.79 14.80 2.58
C LEU A 319 -13.87 16.26 3.02
N SER A 320 -14.96 16.96 2.67
CA SER A 320 -15.17 18.37 3.07
C SER A 320 -15.28 18.52 4.58
N PHE A 321 -15.95 17.58 5.25
CA PHE A 321 -16.03 17.58 6.71
C PHE A 321 -14.64 17.45 7.35
N PHE A 322 -13.82 16.47 6.92
CA PHE A 322 -12.49 16.27 7.49
C PHE A 322 -11.54 17.42 7.14
N ASN A 323 -11.60 17.97 5.94
CA ASN A 323 -10.83 19.16 5.56
C ASN A 323 -11.09 20.32 6.52
N LYS A 324 -12.34 20.53 6.90
CA LYS A 324 -12.76 21.61 7.81
C LYS A 324 -12.44 21.29 9.28
N ALA A 325 -12.66 20.05 9.71
CA ALA A 325 -12.57 19.67 11.11
C ALA A 325 -11.14 19.41 11.58
N ILE A 326 -10.27 18.93 10.68
CA ILE A 326 -8.92 18.47 11.02
C ILE A 326 -7.88 19.30 10.26
N GLY A 327 -7.99 19.37 8.92
CA GLY A 327 -7.05 20.06 8.05
C GLY A 327 -7.17 19.59 6.61
N PRO A 328 -6.54 20.30 5.65
CA PRO A 328 -6.66 19.95 4.24
C PRO A 328 -6.07 18.56 3.94
N TYR A 329 -6.79 17.79 3.15
CA TYR A 329 -6.31 16.52 2.60
C TYR A 329 -5.09 16.79 1.70
N PRO A 330 -3.97 16.09 1.89
CA PRO A 330 -2.69 16.49 1.27
C PRO A 330 -2.54 16.05 -0.18
N TYR A 331 -3.44 15.22 -0.70
CA TYR A 331 -3.33 14.65 -2.05
C TYR A 331 -4.50 15.11 -2.95
N GLN A 332 -4.35 14.92 -4.28
CA GLN A 332 -5.38 15.28 -5.26
C GLN A 332 -6.22 14.07 -5.72
N GLN A 333 -6.12 12.94 -5.04
CA GLN A 333 -6.85 11.72 -5.36
C GLN A 333 -7.08 10.88 -4.11
N TYR A 334 -8.25 10.19 -4.04
CA TYR A 334 -8.54 9.14 -3.08
C TYR A 334 -9.36 8.03 -3.75
N SER A 335 -8.94 6.77 -3.58
CA SER A 335 -9.65 5.61 -4.15
C SER A 335 -10.34 4.79 -3.08
N VAL A 336 -11.62 4.53 -3.24
CA VAL A 336 -12.39 3.56 -2.45
C VAL A 336 -12.54 2.30 -3.29
N ILE A 337 -11.88 1.23 -2.88
CA ILE A 337 -11.75 0.00 -3.65
C ILE A 337 -12.44 -1.13 -2.89
N GLN A 338 -13.32 -1.88 -3.56
CA GLN A 338 -13.84 -3.11 -2.94
C GLN A 338 -12.72 -4.12 -2.80
N GLY A 339 -12.47 -4.53 -1.57
CA GLY A 339 -11.44 -5.48 -1.18
C GLY A 339 -12.01 -6.73 -0.51
N GLY A 340 -11.14 -7.57 0.00
CA GLY A 340 -11.50 -8.87 0.53
C GLY A 340 -11.67 -8.98 2.04
N ASP A 341 -11.32 -7.94 2.81
CA ASP A 341 -11.25 -8.06 4.27
C ASP A 341 -11.64 -6.75 4.99
N GLY A 342 -12.89 -6.67 5.43
CA GLY A 342 -13.39 -5.61 6.31
C GLY A 342 -13.21 -4.19 5.77
N GLY A 343 -12.34 -3.45 6.40
CA GLY A 343 -11.77 -2.18 6.00
C GLY A 343 -10.26 -2.22 6.19
N MET A 344 -9.53 -1.43 5.40
CA MET A 344 -8.10 -1.27 5.52
C MET A 344 -7.67 0.05 4.92
N GLU A 345 -7.05 0.86 5.73
CA GLU A 345 -6.50 2.15 5.42
C GLU A 345 -5.17 2.04 4.66
N TYR A 346 -5.05 2.86 3.61
CA TYR A 346 -3.79 3.12 2.92
C TYR A 346 -3.72 4.59 2.51
N ALA A 347 -2.53 5.11 2.35
CA ALA A 347 -2.38 6.46 1.83
C ALA A 347 -3.00 6.54 0.42
N MET A 348 -3.85 7.55 0.21
CA MET A 348 -4.55 7.82 -1.05
C MET A 348 -5.56 6.75 -1.49
N CYS A 349 -5.76 5.66 -0.74
CA CYS A 349 -6.80 4.68 -1.03
C CYS A 349 -7.22 3.88 0.20
N THR A 350 -8.37 3.22 0.09
CA THR A 350 -8.82 2.23 1.07
C THR A 350 -9.35 0.99 0.34
N LEU A 351 -9.19 -0.17 0.97
CA LEU A 351 -9.82 -1.42 0.54
C LEU A 351 -10.87 -1.82 1.56
N ILE A 352 -12.14 -1.88 1.14
CA ILE A 352 -13.28 -2.19 2.02
C ILE A 352 -14.13 -3.33 1.44
N THR A 353 -14.79 -4.10 2.30
CA THR A 353 -15.84 -5.01 1.83
C THR A 353 -17.04 -4.23 1.32
N GLY A 354 -17.63 -4.68 0.23
CA GLY A 354 -18.63 -3.92 -0.54
C GLY A 354 -20.07 -4.38 -0.40
N LYS A 355 -20.30 -5.60 0.06
CA LYS A 355 -21.66 -6.16 0.28
C LYS A 355 -22.26 -5.67 1.60
N ARG A 356 -22.47 -4.34 1.67
CA ARG A 356 -22.94 -3.63 2.87
C ARG A 356 -24.18 -2.81 2.59
N SER A 357 -24.99 -2.57 3.62
CA SER A 357 -26.03 -1.54 3.58
C SER A 357 -25.38 -0.16 3.41
N LEU A 358 -26.09 0.81 2.85
CA LEU A 358 -25.56 2.16 2.64
C LEU A 358 -24.99 2.81 3.92
N PRO A 359 -25.67 2.77 5.09
CA PRO A 359 -25.09 3.33 6.33
C PRO A 359 -23.78 2.65 6.73
N SER A 360 -23.69 1.32 6.60
CA SER A 360 -22.47 0.57 6.90
C SER A 360 -21.34 0.89 5.93
N LEU A 361 -21.65 1.06 4.65
CA LEU A 361 -20.68 1.40 3.62
C LEU A 361 -20.12 2.81 3.83
N VAL A 362 -20.98 3.79 4.12
CA VAL A 362 -20.58 5.16 4.48
C VAL A 362 -19.77 5.18 5.75
N GLY A 363 -20.18 4.43 6.78
CA GLY A 363 -19.49 4.38 8.07
C GLY A 363 -18.06 3.83 7.94
N VAL A 364 -17.86 2.70 7.22
CA VAL A 364 -16.52 2.16 7.00
C VAL A 364 -15.68 3.11 6.13
N THR A 365 -16.25 3.71 5.09
CA THR A 365 -15.52 4.68 4.26
C THR A 365 -15.08 5.90 5.06
N ALA A 366 -15.93 6.39 5.99
CA ALA A 366 -15.58 7.50 6.87
C ALA A 366 -14.43 7.12 7.81
N HIS A 367 -14.45 5.92 8.38
CA HIS A 367 -13.41 5.40 9.26
C HIS A 367 -12.07 5.32 8.52
N GLU A 368 -12.04 4.64 7.38
CA GLU A 368 -10.81 4.47 6.60
C GLU A 368 -10.27 5.79 6.02
N MET A 369 -11.16 6.73 5.63
CA MET A 369 -10.73 8.04 5.16
C MET A 369 -10.11 8.87 6.29
N ALA A 370 -10.61 8.76 7.52
CA ALA A 370 -10.08 9.48 8.68
C ALA A 370 -8.61 9.11 8.97
N HIS A 371 -8.20 7.89 8.66
CA HIS A 371 -6.81 7.44 8.76
C HIS A 371 -5.83 8.24 7.89
N SER A 372 -6.32 8.93 6.84
CA SER A 372 -5.47 9.85 6.08
C SER A 372 -4.84 10.96 6.94
N TRP A 373 -5.49 11.34 8.03
CA TRP A 373 -5.02 12.35 8.99
C TRP A 373 -4.43 11.73 10.25
N PHE A 374 -5.15 10.80 10.88
CA PHE A 374 -4.82 10.32 12.22
C PHE A 374 -3.68 9.31 12.25
N GLN A 375 -3.48 8.56 11.19
CA GLN A 375 -2.37 7.63 11.10
C GLN A 375 -1.33 8.11 10.07
N HIS A 376 -1.75 8.37 8.82
CA HIS A 376 -0.81 8.60 7.73
C HIS A 376 -0.03 9.91 7.88
N ILE A 377 -0.69 11.07 8.09
CA ILE A 377 0.01 12.35 8.23
C ILE A 377 0.87 12.39 9.51
N LEU A 378 0.40 11.78 10.60
CA LEU A 378 1.12 11.75 11.87
C LEU A 378 2.24 10.71 11.89
N ALA A 379 2.25 9.75 10.98
CA ALA A 379 3.21 8.63 10.91
C ALA A 379 3.30 7.84 12.23
N THR A 380 2.16 7.53 12.83
CA THR A 380 2.10 6.81 14.10
C THR A 380 2.55 5.36 13.94
N ASN A 381 3.15 4.80 14.99
CA ASN A 381 3.52 3.39 15.02
C ASN A 381 2.31 2.54 15.40
N GLU A 382 1.47 2.17 14.44
CA GLU A 382 0.27 1.38 14.65
C GLU A 382 0.57 -0.06 15.09
N SER A 383 1.73 -0.61 14.75
CA SER A 383 2.09 -1.94 15.22
C SER A 383 2.26 -2.03 16.74
N LYS A 384 2.52 -0.89 17.41
CA LYS A 384 2.58 -0.76 18.87
C LYS A 384 1.36 -0.08 19.48
N HIS A 385 0.72 0.81 18.76
CA HIS A 385 -0.32 1.72 19.23
C HIS A 385 -1.52 1.72 18.30
N GLU A 386 -2.13 0.55 18.11
CA GLU A 386 -3.28 0.29 17.20
C GLU A 386 -4.50 1.20 17.44
N TRP A 387 -4.53 1.90 18.58
CA TRP A 387 -5.64 2.78 18.97
C TRP A 387 -5.43 4.25 18.55
N MET A 388 -4.30 4.61 18.02
CA MET A 388 -3.98 5.96 17.52
C MET A 388 -4.28 6.10 16.04
#